data_96d46805bc09244ed4045f49b3d7e13d
#
_entry.id   96d46805bc09244ed4045f49b3d7e13d
#
_cell.length_a   1.000
_cell.length_b   1.000
_cell.length_c   1.000
_cell.angle_alpha   90.00
_cell.angle_beta   90.00
_cell.angle_gamma   90.00
#
_symmetry.space_group_name_H-M   'P 1'
#
loop_
_entity.id
_entity.type
_entity.pdbx_description
1 polymer ?
#
loop_
_entity_poly.entity_id
_entity_poly.type
_entity_poly.pdbx_seq_one_letter_code
_entity_poly.pdbx_strand_id
1 'polypeptide(L)'
;MDSDSFLRAYDFSGKTIAVTGGGGVLCGELVRALADCKANVVILDRDLGLAGKTLATLSGSKGKHAALFIDVLEKSAIEKAVATIVAEYGTIDGLINGAGGNSPKATTNPDQSFFDIPPEALQFVSNLNLQGTILPSQVFGRAMATQKHGVILNISSMNAFRPLTRIPAYSAAKAAVSNFTQWLAVHLAQEYSPALRVNAIAPGFFLTEQNRFLLTDKETGALTARGKTIIAHTPMARFGTPEDLVGATLWLLSPASQFVTGIVVPIDGGFSAFSGV
;
A
#
# COMPACT_ATOMS: atom_id res chain seq x y z
N MET A 1 -15.11 24.71 8.67
CA MET A 1 -14.20 23.94 9.54
C MET A 1 -13.16 24.94 10.01
N ASP A 2 -13.01 25.14 11.32
CA ASP A 2 -11.93 25.98 11.83
C ASP A 2 -10.58 25.25 11.83
N SER A 3 -9.47 25.97 12.05
CA SER A 3 -8.11 25.41 12.03
C SER A 3 -7.92 24.26 13.01
N ASP A 4 -8.54 24.35 14.19
CA ASP A 4 -8.40 23.34 15.25
C ASP A 4 -9.14 22.04 14.88
N SER A 5 -10.31 22.14 14.23
CA SER A 5 -11.05 20.97 13.77
C SER A 5 -10.36 20.31 12.58
N PHE A 6 -9.67 21.10 11.73
CA PHE A 6 -8.84 20.54 10.64
C PHE A 6 -7.65 19.77 11.20
N LEU A 7 -6.90 20.34 12.13
CA LEU A 7 -5.76 19.64 12.75
C LEU A 7 -6.19 18.38 13.51
N ARG A 8 -7.34 18.43 14.21
CA ARG A 8 -7.92 17.25 14.88
C ARG A 8 -8.30 16.13 13.92
N ALA A 9 -8.59 16.41 12.67
CA ALA A 9 -8.86 15.36 11.67
C ALA A 9 -7.67 14.44 11.43
N TYR A 10 -6.44 14.88 11.71
CA TYR A 10 -5.21 14.11 11.58
C TYR A 10 -4.64 13.61 12.93
N ASP A 11 -5.37 13.75 14.02
CA ASP A 11 -5.06 13.11 15.29
C ASP A 11 -5.70 11.72 15.33
N PHE A 12 -4.86 10.69 15.19
CA PHE A 12 -5.29 9.29 15.19
C PHE A 12 -5.22 8.66 16.58
N SER A 13 -5.22 9.44 17.66
CA SER A 13 -5.23 8.93 19.03
C SER A 13 -6.37 7.94 19.25
N GLY A 14 -6.04 6.75 19.76
CA GLY A 14 -7.00 5.67 20.01
C GLY A 14 -7.45 4.92 18.75
N LYS A 15 -6.99 5.29 17.55
CA LYS A 15 -7.26 4.58 16.31
C LYS A 15 -6.24 3.46 16.09
N THR A 16 -6.72 2.28 15.71
CA THR A 16 -5.86 1.12 15.42
C THR A 16 -5.80 0.88 13.91
N ILE A 17 -4.60 1.00 13.36
CA ILE A 17 -4.33 0.85 11.92
C ILE A 17 -3.40 -0.36 11.72
N ALA A 18 -3.86 -1.32 10.95
CA ALA A 18 -3.08 -2.49 10.54
C ALA A 18 -2.46 -2.25 9.17
N VAL A 19 -1.17 -2.60 8.99
CA VAL A 19 -0.43 -2.37 7.75
C VAL A 19 0.24 -3.66 7.30
N THR A 20 -0.26 -4.30 6.23
CA THR A 20 0.39 -5.48 5.64
C THR A 20 1.60 -5.06 4.80
N GLY A 21 2.67 -5.85 4.83
CA GLY A 21 3.95 -5.46 4.23
C GLY A 21 4.59 -4.27 4.94
N GLY A 22 4.23 -4.05 6.21
CA GLY A 22 4.65 -2.87 6.99
C GLY A 22 6.13 -2.84 7.36
N GLY A 23 6.86 -3.94 7.18
CA GLY A 23 8.33 -3.99 7.26
C GLY A 23 9.03 -3.46 6.01
N GLY A 24 8.31 -3.27 4.88
CA GLY A 24 8.85 -2.76 3.63
C GLY A 24 9.10 -1.25 3.65
N VAL A 25 9.90 -0.76 2.69
CA VAL A 25 10.37 0.64 2.66
C VAL A 25 9.20 1.64 2.60
N LEU A 26 8.28 1.47 1.65
CA LEU A 26 7.15 2.42 1.48
C LEU A 26 6.17 2.34 2.65
N CYS A 27 5.74 1.13 3.00
CA CYS A 27 4.79 0.94 4.11
C CYS A 27 5.42 1.24 5.47
N GLY A 28 6.72 1.02 5.64
CA GLY A 28 7.44 1.41 6.86
C GLY A 28 7.41 2.92 7.10
N GLU A 29 7.45 3.74 6.03
CA GLU A 29 7.27 5.19 6.16
C GLU A 29 5.83 5.55 6.56
N LEU A 30 4.84 4.89 5.96
CA LEU A 30 3.44 5.08 6.35
C LEU A 30 3.18 4.68 7.81
N VAL A 31 3.83 3.61 8.27
CA VAL A 31 3.80 3.17 9.67
C VAL A 31 4.34 4.26 10.60
N ARG A 32 5.51 4.86 10.28
CA ARG A 32 6.09 5.96 11.08
C ARG A 32 5.16 7.17 11.12
N ALA A 33 4.69 7.60 9.97
CA ALA A 33 3.79 8.76 9.87
C ALA A 33 2.49 8.58 10.69
N LEU A 34 1.90 7.38 10.67
CA LEU A 34 0.73 7.06 11.47
C LEU A 34 1.03 7.09 12.98
N ALA A 35 2.19 6.55 13.38
CA ALA A 35 2.63 6.59 14.76
C ALA A 35 2.88 8.02 15.26
N ASP A 36 3.47 8.89 14.42
CA ASP A 36 3.67 10.31 14.70
C ASP A 36 2.31 11.05 14.86
N CYS A 37 1.30 10.61 14.11
CA CYS A 37 -0.08 11.04 14.26
C CYS A 37 -0.83 10.33 15.41
N LYS A 38 -0.13 9.63 16.31
CA LYS A 38 -0.60 8.97 17.54
C LYS A 38 -1.49 7.74 17.33
N ALA A 39 -1.53 7.17 16.14
CA ALA A 39 -2.24 5.91 15.92
C ALA A 39 -1.60 4.76 16.71
N ASN A 40 -2.41 3.78 17.10
CA ASN A 40 -1.92 2.43 17.38
C ASN A 40 -1.62 1.77 16.03
N VAL A 41 -0.38 1.34 15.79
CA VAL A 41 0.01 0.75 14.50
C VAL A 41 0.40 -0.69 14.69
N VAL A 42 -0.27 -1.60 13.94
CA VAL A 42 0.08 -3.01 13.91
C VAL A 42 0.75 -3.33 12.58
N ILE A 43 2.04 -3.61 12.66
CA ILE A 43 2.90 -3.95 11.53
C ILE A 43 2.72 -5.43 11.22
N LEU A 44 2.21 -5.73 10.05
CA LEU A 44 1.92 -7.09 9.61
C LEU A 44 2.88 -7.44 8.48
N ASP A 45 3.74 -8.43 8.69
CA ASP A 45 4.69 -8.84 7.67
C ASP A 45 4.99 -10.34 7.77
N ARG A 46 5.37 -10.94 6.65
CA ARG A 46 5.88 -12.31 6.62
C ARG A 46 7.29 -12.41 7.19
N ASP A 47 8.07 -11.32 7.07
CA ASP A 47 9.39 -11.19 7.67
C ASP A 47 9.31 -10.40 8.98
N LEU A 48 9.26 -11.12 10.11
CA LEU A 48 9.26 -10.49 11.43
C LEU A 48 10.53 -9.72 11.74
N GLY A 49 11.65 -10.03 11.08
CA GLY A 49 12.89 -9.26 11.23
C GLY A 49 12.76 -7.85 10.63
N LEU A 50 12.15 -7.74 9.45
CA LEU A 50 11.84 -6.44 8.84
C LEU A 50 10.79 -5.68 9.65
N ALA A 51 9.70 -6.35 10.03
CA ALA A 51 8.66 -5.76 10.89
C ALA A 51 9.22 -5.24 12.21
N GLY A 52 10.11 -6.01 12.87
CA GLY A 52 10.78 -5.63 14.11
C GLY A 52 11.71 -4.41 13.96
N LYS A 53 12.41 -4.31 12.82
CA LYS A 53 13.21 -3.11 12.50
C LYS A 53 12.33 -1.86 12.38
N THR A 54 11.22 -1.97 11.67
CA THR A 54 10.26 -0.87 11.54
C THR A 54 9.66 -0.52 12.91
N LEU A 55 9.25 -1.51 13.72
CA LEU A 55 8.73 -1.29 15.06
C LEU A 55 9.74 -0.55 15.96
N ALA A 56 11.01 -0.88 15.89
CA ALA A 56 12.06 -0.21 16.67
C ALA A 56 12.17 1.29 16.35
N THR A 57 11.81 1.72 15.13
CA THR A 57 11.82 3.15 14.78
C THR A 57 10.68 3.95 15.43
N LEU A 58 9.69 3.28 16.00
CA LEU A 58 8.53 3.92 16.63
C LEU A 58 8.73 4.21 18.13
N SER A 59 9.93 3.95 18.67
CA SER A 59 10.22 4.21 20.07
C SER A 59 10.05 5.70 20.38
N GLY A 60 9.21 6.01 21.39
CA GLY A 60 8.90 7.40 21.79
C GLY A 60 7.60 7.97 21.17
N SER A 61 6.98 7.32 20.20
CA SER A 61 5.64 7.69 19.74
C SER A 61 4.55 7.31 20.76
N LYS A 62 3.39 8.00 20.70
CA LYS A 62 2.36 7.91 21.75
C LYS A 62 1.40 6.72 21.62
N GLY A 63 1.38 6.04 20.48
CA GLY A 63 0.50 4.89 20.24
C GLY A 63 1.02 3.60 20.86
N LYS A 64 0.15 2.59 20.96
CA LYS A 64 0.55 1.21 21.21
C LYS A 64 0.89 0.53 19.87
N HIS A 65 2.12 0.03 19.71
CA HIS A 65 2.56 -0.56 18.45
C HIS A 65 2.96 -2.01 18.65
N ALA A 66 2.74 -2.84 17.62
CA ALA A 66 3.14 -4.24 17.58
C ALA A 66 3.58 -4.67 16.18
N ALA A 67 4.39 -5.72 16.12
CA ALA A 67 4.72 -6.43 14.91
C ALA A 67 4.17 -7.86 15.02
N LEU A 68 3.37 -8.30 14.05
CA LEU A 68 2.78 -9.64 14.00
C LEU A 68 3.11 -10.31 12.67
N PHE A 69 3.32 -11.62 12.73
CA PHE A 69 3.47 -12.44 11.52
C PHE A 69 2.14 -12.54 10.78
N ILE A 70 2.20 -12.33 9.46
CA ILE A 70 1.10 -12.61 8.54
C ILE A 70 1.63 -13.11 7.20
N ASP A 71 1.07 -14.19 6.66
CA ASP A 71 1.10 -14.44 5.22
C ASP A 71 -0.26 -14.04 4.65
N VAL A 72 -0.26 -13.04 3.76
CA VAL A 72 -1.49 -12.48 3.17
C VAL A 72 -2.21 -13.47 2.22
N LEU A 73 -1.58 -14.58 1.88
CA LEU A 73 -2.17 -15.67 1.10
C LEU A 73 -2.76 -16.79 1.98
N GLU A 74 -2.50 -16.76 3.29
CA GLU A 74 -2.95 -17.74 4.25
C GLU A 74 -4.07 -17.17 5.13
N LYS A 75 -5.33 -17.52 4.79
CA LYS A 75 -6.51 -16.96 5.47
C LYS A 75 -6.48 -17.19 6.99
N SER A 76 -6.02 -18.35 7.43
CA SER A 76 -5.90 -18.68 8.86
C SER A 76 -4.90 -17.78 9.60
N ALA A 77 -3.79 -17.39 8.94
CA ALA A 77 -2.83 -16.45 9.50
C ALA A 77 -3.43 -15.05 9.64
N ILE A 78 -4.24 -14.62 8.66
CA ILE A 78 -4.95 -13.34 8.70
C ILE A 78 -6.00 -13.35 9.83
N GLU A 79 -6.79 -14.41 9.95
CA GLU A 79 -7.81 -14.56 11.01
C GLU A 79 -7.19 -14.51 12.40
N LYS A 80 -6.04 -15.18 12.59
CA LYS A 80 -5.29 -15.14 13.85
C LYS A 80 -4.79 -13.72 14.17
N ALA A 81 -4.24 -13.02 13.19
CA ALA A 81 -3.77 -11.64 13.37
C ALA A 81 -4.94 -10.71 13.75
N VAL A 82 -6.08 -10.78 13.06
CA VAL A 82 -7.28 -10.00 13.39
C VAL A 82 -7.78 -10.31 14.81
N ALA A 83 -7.86 -11.58 15.20
CA ALA A 83 -8.27 -11.96 16.56
C ALA A 83 -7.34 -11.38 17.63
N THR A 84 -6.01 -11.42 17.40
CA THR A 84 -5.01 -10.81 18.28
C THR A 84 -5.22 -9.29 18.38
N ILE A 85 -5.40 -8.62 17.26
CA ILE A 85 -5.59 -7.15 17.24
C ILE A 85 -6.87 -6.76 17.98
N VAL A 86 -7.98 -7.45 17.72
CA VAL A 86 -9.25 -7.16 18.40
C VAL A 86 -9.13 -7.40 19.92
N ALA A 87 -8.47 -8.48 20.34
CA ALA A 87 -8.27 -8.76 21.77
C ALA A 87 -7.40 -7.70 22.46
N GLU A 88 -6.38 -7.18 21.78
CA GLU A 88 -5.41 -6.25 22.39
C GLU A 88 -5.78 -4.77 22.28
N TYR A 89 -6.49 -4.39 21.23
CA TYR A 89 -6.78 -2.98 20.88
C TYR A 89 -8.28 -2.67 20.88
N GLY A 90 -9.14 -3.70 20.90
CA GLY A 90 -10.60 -3.55 20.90
C GLY A 90 -11.21 -3.28 19.53
N THR A 91 -10.58 -2.47 18.70
CA THR A 91 -11.09 -2.07 17.39
C THR A 91 -10.02 -2.14 16.29
N ILE A 92 -10.48 -2.15 15.03
CA ILE A 92 -9.64 -1.98 13.85
C ILE A 92 -10.23 -0.85 13.02
N ASP A 93 -9.63 0.34 13.09
CA ASP A 93 -10.13 1.54 12.40
C ASP A 93 -9.63 1.63 10.96
N GLY A 94 -8.47 1.06 10.66
CA GLY A 94 -7.90 1.07 9.32
C GLY A 94 -7.11 -0.18 8.97
N LEU A 95 -7.11 -0.50 7.68
CA LEU A 95 -6.25 -1.50 7.05
C LEU A 95 -5.53 -0.88 5.86
N ILE A 96 -4.21 -0.95 5.83
CA ILE A 96 -3.42 -0.67 4.62
C ILE A 96 -2.97 -2.01 4.03
N ASN A 97 -3.45 -2.33 2.83
CA ASN A 97 -3.00 -3.47 2.05
C ASN A 97 -1.76 -3.09 1.25
N GLY A 98 -0.58 -3.22 1.88
CA GLY A 98 0.70 -2.87 1.29
C GLY A 98 1.57 -4.05 0.89
N ALA A 99 1.21 -5.27 1.28
CA ALA A 99 1.92 -6.46 0.83
C ALA A 99 1.76 -6.65 -0.68
N GLY A 100 2.86 -6.82 -1.39
CA GLY A 100 2.88 -6.97 -2.83
C GLY A 100 4.29 -6.92 -3.40
N GLY A 101 4.41 -7.12 -4.69
CA GLY A 101 5.70 -7.07 -5.37
C GLY A 101 5.67 -7.77 -6.72
N ASN A 102 6.82 -7.77 -7.38
CA ASN A 102 7.03 -8.47 -8.64
C ASN A 102 8.05 -9.60 -8.46
N SER A 103 8.20 -10.44 -9.49
CA SER A 103 9.18 -11.52 -9.55
C SER A 103 10.07 -11.35 -10.79
N PRO A 104 11.40 -11.52 -10.66
CA PRO A 104 12.28 -11.59 -11.82
C PRO A 104 11.84 -12.65 -12.84
N LYS A 105 11.30 -13.78 -12.37
CA LYS A 105 10.78 -14.87 -13.23
C LYS A 105 9.52 -14.50 -14.02
N ALA A 106 8.79 -13.45 -13.58
CA ALA A 106 7.61 -12.91 -14.29
C ALA A 106 7.93 -11.62 -15.05
N THR A 107 9.22 -11.39 -15.36
CA THR A 107 9.71 -10.15 -15.98
C THR A 107 10.42 -10.47 -17.29
N THR A 108 9.99 -9.84 -18.38
CA THR A 108 10.69 -9.99 -19.68
C THR A 108 12.03 -9.24 -19.65
N ASN A 109 13.04 -9.83 -20.28
CA ASN A 109 14.37 -9.26 -20.44
C ASN A 109 15.02 -9.88 -21.70
N PRO A 110 16.25 -9.51 -22.11
CA PRO A 110 16.89 -10.07 -23.28
C PRO A 110 16.98 -11.61 -23.30
N ASP A 111 17.05 -12.25 -22.12
CA ASP A 111 17.19 -13.70 -21.97
C ASP A 111 15.86 -14.41 -21.70
N GLN A 112 14.76 -13.67 -21.48
CA GLN A 112 13.44 -14.21 -21.18
C GLN A 112 12.36 -13.49 -21.98
N SER A 113 11.85 -14.14 -23.03
CA SER A 113 10.76 -13.60 -23.84
C SER A 113 9.41 -13.68 -23.09
N PHE A 114 8.43 -12.93 -23.56
CA PHE A 114 7.06 -13.02 -23.03
C PHE A 114 6.47 -14.44 -23.17
N PHE A 115 6.82 -15.14 -24.25
CA PHE A 115 6.29 -16.47 -24.54
C PHE A 115 6.86 -17.56 -23.62
N ASP A 116 7.98 -17.27 -22.95
CA ASP A 116 8.71 -18.21 -22.10
C ASP A 116 8.53 -17.91 -20.59
N ILE A 117 7.68 -16.93 -20.23
CA ILE A 117 7.39 -16.66 -18.83
C ILE A 117 6.64 -17.87 -18.23
N PRO A 118 7.18 -18.50 -17.17
CA PRO A 118 6.54 -19.66 -16.56
C PRO A 118 5.15 -19.30 -15.96
N PRO A 119 4.11 -20.13 -16.19
CA PRO A 119 2.76 -19.89 -15.66
C PRO A 119 2.74 -19.71 -14.15
N GLU A 120 3.55 -20.48 -13.41
CA GLU A 120 3.68 -20.36 -11.95
C GLU A 120 4.25 -19.02 -11.49
N ALA A 121 5.12 -18.40 -12.29
CA ALA A 121 5.64 -17.06 -11.99
C ALA A 121 4.57 -15.97 -12.18
N LEU A 122 3.75 -16.10 -13.23
CA LEU A 122 2.58 -15.22 -13.44
C LEU A 122 1.58 -15.37 -12.30
N GLN A 123 1.28 -16.62 -11.93
CA GLN A 123 0.35 -16.93 -10.84
C GLN A 123 0.85 -16.39 -9.49
N PHE A 124 2.15 -16.58 -9.18
CA PHE A 124 2.74 -16.04 -7.96
C PHE A 124 2.55 -14.53 -7.84
N VAL A 125 2.88 -13.77 -8.90
CA VAL A 125 2.73 -12.30 -8.89
C VAL A 125 1.26 -11.89 -8.79
N SER A 126 0.37 -12.58 -9.51
CA SER A 126 -1.08 -12.32 -9.47
C SER A 126 -1.64 -12.60 -8.08
N ASN A 127 -1.31 -13.73 -7.50
CA ASN A 127 -1.77 -14.11 -6.16
C ASN A 127 -1.25 -13.11 -5.11
N LEU A 128 0.06 -12.83 -5.10
CA LEU A 128 0.63 -11.93 -4.10
C LEU A 128 -0.02 -10.54 -4.13
N ASN A 129 -0.26 -9.97 -5.31
CA ASN A 129 -0.79 -8.60 -5.41
C ASN A 129 -2.31 -8.55 -5.31
N LEU A 130 -3.06 -9.46 -5.96
CA LEU A 130 -4.51 -9.41 -5.98
C LEU A 130 -5.12 -10.19 -4.81
N GLN A 131 -4.83 -11.48 -4.67
CA GLN A 131 -5.37 -12.26 -3.54
C GLN A 131 -4.82 -11.75 -2.21
N GLY A 132 -3.54 -11.34 -2.16
CA GLY A 132 -2.92 -10.72 -0.99
C GLY A 132 -3.51 -9.36 -0.60
N THR A 133 -4.37 -8.77 -1.45
CA THR A 133 -5.22 -7.62 -1.14
C THR A 133 -6.64 -8.06 -0.76
N ILE A 134 -7.23 -9.00 -1.50
CA ILE A 134 -8.61 -9.47 -1.29
C ILE A 134 -8.77 -10.18 0.05
N LEU A 135 -7.91 -11.16 0.37
CA LEU A 135 -8.04 -11.96 1.57
C LEU A 135 -7.95 -11.13 2.86
N PRO A 136 -6.96 -10.24 3.04
CA PRO A 136 -6.97 -9.34 4.20
C PRO A 136 -8.21 -8.45 4.23
N SER A 137 -8.63 -7.90 3.07
CA SER A 137 -9.85 -7.10 2.99
C SER A 137 -11.11 -7.86 3.43
N GLN A 138 -11.20 -9.16 3.15
CA GLN A 138 -12.31 -10.00 3.61
C GLN A 138 -12.32 -10.17 5.13
N VAL A 139 -11.16 -10.47 5.73
CA VAL A 139 -11.08 -10.81 7.16
C VAL A 139 -11.15 -9.55 8.02
N PHE A 140 -10.34 -8.54 7.72
CA PHE A 140 -10.38 -7.24 8.40
C PHE A 140 -11.70 -6.50 8.15
N GLY A 141 -12.18 -6.53 6.90
CA GLY A 141 -13.44 -5.92 6.51
C GLY A 141 -14.63 -6.51 7.26
N ARG A 142 -14.61 -7.81 7.59
CA ARG A 142 -15.65 -8.44 8.44
C ARG A 142 -15.65 -7.84 9.85
N ALA A 143 -14.49 -7.64 10.47
CA ALA A 143 -14.39 -6.99 11.77
C ALA A 143 -14.91 -5.54 11.71
N MET A 144 -14.50 -4.77 10.68
CA MET A 144 -14.98 -3.39 10.45
C MET A 144 -16.50 -3.36 10.18
N ALA A 145 -17.05 -4.32 9.44
CA ALA A 145 -18.49 -4.42 9.19
C ALA A 145 -19.28 -4.66 10.48
N THR A 146 -18.76 -5.47 11.39
CA THR A 146 -19.34 -5.68 12.74
C THR A 146 -19.30 -4.39 13.55
N GLN A 147 -18.21 -3.63 13.48
CA GLN A 147 -18.05 -2.32 14.15
C GLN A 147 -18.90 -1.21 13.51
N LYS A 148 -19.37 -1.40 12.26
CA LYS A 148 -20.07 -0.42 11.42
C LYS A 148 -19.21 0.78 10.98
N HIS A 149 -17.91 0.75 11.13
CA HIS A 149 -16.96 1.77 10.68
C HIS A 149 -15.59 1.17 10.36
N GLY A 150 -14.84 1.84 9.50
CA GLY A 150 -13.47 1.47 9.15
C GLY A 150 -13.07 1.97 7.77
N VAL A 151 -11.76 2.01 7.53
CA VAL A 151 -11.19 2.43 6.26
C VAL A 151 -10.20 1.39 5.74
N ILE A 152 -10.37 0.97 4.50
CA ILE A 152 -9.40 0.13 3.79
C ILE A 152 -8.67 1.01 2.77
N LEU A 153 -7.34 1.01 2.81
CA LEU A 153 -6.48 1.68 1.85
C LEU A 153 -5.64 0.63 1.12
N ASN A 154 -5.84 0.49 -0.17
CA ASN A 154 -5.09 -0.43 -1.01
C ASN A 154 -3.88 0.27 -1.64
N ILE A 155 -2.74 -0.40 -1.70
CA ILE A 155 -1.60 0.06 -2.48
C ILE A 155 -1.70 -0.53 -3.89
N SER A 156 -2.23 0.28 -4.82
CA SER A 156 -2.23 -0.02 -6.25
C SER A 156 -0.87 0.32 -6.88
N SER A 157 -0.83 0.85 -8.07
CA SER A 157 0.36 1.36 -8.77
C SER A 157 -0.07 2.22 -9.94
N MET A 158 0.79 3.15 -10.38
CA MET A 158 0.60 3.85 -11.67
C MET A 158 0.49 2.85 -12.85
N ASN A 159 1.01 1.63 -12.69
CA ASN A 159 0.85 0.54 -13.67
C ASN A 159 -0.61 0.15 -13.94
N ALA A 160 -1.53 0.48 -13.02
CA ALA A 160 -2.96 0.28 -13.24
C ALA A 160 -3.54 1.24 -14.30
N PHE A 161 -2.90 2.39 -14.51
CA PHE A 161 -3.30 3.41 -15.49
C PHE A 161 -2.48 3.34 -16.78
N ARG A 162 -1.18 3.09 -16.64
CA ARG A 162 -0.20 3.01 -17.75
C ARG A 162 0.67 1.78 -17.53
N PRO A 163 0.37 0.66 -18.21
CA PRO A 163 1.15 -0.57 -18.05
C PRO A 163 2.60 -0.33 -18.48
N LEU A 164 3.53 -0.71 -17.62
CA LEU A 164 4.95 -0.64 -17.93
C LEU A 164 5.36 -1.86 -18.76
N THR A 165 6.37 -1.67 -19.60
CA THR A 165 7.06 -2.74 -20.30
C THR A 165 7.65 -3.75 -19.31
N ARG A 166 7.78 -5.01 -19.68
CA ARG A 166 8.47 -6.10 -18.97
C ARG A 166 7.74 -6.79 -17.82
N ILE A 167 6.69 -6.23 -17.23
CA ILE A 167 6.05 -6.77 -16.01
C ILE A 167 4.54 -7.01 -16.20
N PRO A 168 4.14 -7.93 -17.11
CA PRO A 168 2.73 -8.08 -17.51
C PRO A 168 1.83 -8.49 -16.34
N ALA A 169 2.22 -9.48 -15.54
CA ALA A 169 1.42 -9.97 -14.43
C ALA A 169 1.22 -8.90 -13.33
N TYR A 170 2.27 -8.14 -13.01
CA TYR A 170 2.19 -7.08 -12.02
C TYR A 170 1.26 -5.95 -12.47
N SER A 171 1.38 -5.50 -13.73
CA SER A 171 0.51 -4.46 -14.29
C SER A 171 -0.96 -4.88 -14.27
N ALA A 172 -1.25 -6.12 -14.73
CA ALA A 172 -2.60 -6.67 -14.70
C ALA A 172 -3.15 -6.79 -13.28
N ALA A 173 -2.35 -7.30 -12.34
CA ALA A 173 -2.78 -7.45 -10.94
C ALA A 173 -3.07 -6.08 -10.27
N LYS A 174 -2.26 -5.04 -10.54
CA LYS A 174 -2.50 -3.70 -9.98
C LYS A 174 -3.71 -3.00 -10.62
N ALA A 175 -4.00 -3.25 -11.90
CA ALA A 175 -5.25 -2.84 -12.52
C ALA A 175 -6.47 -3.53 -11.85
N ALA A 176 -6.35 -4.83 -11.56
CA ALA A 176 -7.37 -5.58 -10.84
C ALA A 176 -7.58 -5.05 -9.40
N VAL A 177 -6.51 -4.69 -8.68
CA VAL A 177 -6.59 -4.05 -7.34
C VAL A 177 -7.35 -2.72 -7.42
N SER A 178 -7.10 -1.91 -8.45
CA SER A 178 -7.82 -0.64 -8.64
C SER A 178 -9.32 -0.87 -8.87
N ASN A 179 -9.69 -1.83 -9.72
CA ASN A 179 -11.09 -2.21 -9.96
C ASN A 179 -11.73 -2.80 -8.70
N PHE A 180 -11.04 -3.69 -8.00
CA PHE A 180 -11.50 -4.28 -6.74
C PHE A 180 -11.76 -3.20 -5.66
N THR A 181 -10.93 -2.17 -5.59
CA THR A 181 -11.11 -1.03 -4.68
C THR A 181 -12.47 -0.35 -4.91
N GLN A 182 -12.82 -0.09 -6.18
CA GLN A 182 -14.09 0.54 -6.55
C GLN A 182 -15.29 -0.36 -6.20
N TRP A 183 -15.19 -1.64 -6.57
CA TRP A 183 -16.25 -2.61 -6.27
C TRP A 183 -16.48 -2.75 -4.76
N LEU A 184 -15.41 -2.93 -4.00
CA LEU A 184 -15.50 -3.15 -2.56
C LEU A 184 -16.02 -1.91 -1.82
N ALA A 185 -15.68 -0.70 -2.29
CA ALA A 185 -16.18 0.55 -1.73
C ALA A 185 -17.70 0.63 -1.79
N VAL A 186 -18.28 0.32 -2.95
CA VAL A 186 -19.73 0.30 -3.15
C VAL A 186 -20.39 -0.81 -2.31
N HIS A 187 -19.84 -2.02 -2.40
CA HIS A 187 -20.37 -3.19 -1.70
C HIS A 187 -20.41 -2.99 -0.18
N LEU A 188 -19.32 -2.53 0.44
CA LEU A 188 -19.28 -2.34 1.89
C LEU A 188 -20.21 -1.22 2.36
N ALA A 189 -20.31 -0.14 1.58
CA ALA A 189 -21.19 0.98 1.93
C ALA A 189 -22.67 0.61 1.85
N GLN A 190 -23.09 -0.17 0.85
CA GLN A 190 -24.48 -0.57 0.64
C GLN A 190 -24.90 -1.72 1.57
N GLU A 191 -24.08 -2.75 1.70
CA GLU A 191 -24.48 -3.97 2.39
C GLU A 191 -24.23 -3.94 3.90
N TYR A 192 -23.26 -3.14 4.36
CA TYR A 192 -22.85 -3.19 5.76
C TYR A 192 -22.96 -1.86 6.50
N SER A 193 -22.32 -0.79 5.99
CA SER A 193 -22.40 0.55 6.61
C SER A 193 -21.86 1.64 5.67
N PRO A 194 -22.55 2.78 5.53
CA PRO A 194 -22.05 3.92 4.76
C PRO A 194 -20.80 4.59 5.39
N ALA A 195 -20.42 4.22 6.61
CA ALA A 195 -19.20 4.67 7.26
C ALA A 195 -17.97 3.77 6.95
N LEU A 196 -18.15 2.72 6.14
CA LEU A 196 -17.04 1.90 5.63
C LEU A 196 -16.55 2.51 4.32
N ARG A 197 -15.26 2.82 4.25
CA ARG A 197 -14.67 3.41 3.06
C ARG A 197 -13.52 2.56 2.52
N VAL A 198 -13.38 2.51 1.21
CA VAL A 198 -12.29 1.80 0.55
C VAL A 198 -11.72 2.69 -0.55
N ASN A 199 -10.43 2.98 -0.47
CA ASN A 199 -9.71 3.78 -1.44
C ASN A 199 -8.37 3.14 -1.78
N ALA A 200 -7.68 3.66 -2.78
CA ALA A 200 -6.33 3.24 -3.10
C ALA A 200 -5.43 4.45 -3.37
N ILE A 201 -4.14 4.28 -3.10
CA ILE A 201 -3.08 5.10 -3.68
C ILE A 201 -2.37 4.30 -4.76
N ALA A 202 -1.87 5.00 -5.78
CA ALA A 202 -1.17 4.39 -6.92
C ALA A 202 0.22 5.04 -7.07
N PRO A 203 1.24 4.51 -6.34
CA PRO A 203 2.59 5.04 -6.43
C PRO A 203 3.18 4.90 -7.83
N GLY A 204 3.94 5.92 -8.25
CA GLY A 204 4.77 5.90 -9.44
C GLY A 204 6.14 5.25 -9.20
N PHE A 205 7.18 5.91 -9.71
CA PHE A 205 8.56 5.47 -9.50
C PHE A 205 9.15 6.10 -8.24
N PHE A 206 9.26 5.29 -7.20
CA PHE A 206 9.87 5.66 -5.92
C PHE A 206 11.28 5.07 -5.82
N LEU A 207 12.25 5.90 -5.48
CA LEU A 207 13.61 5.43 -5.27
C LEU A 207 13.72 4.77 -3.90
N THR A 208 14.01 3.47 -3.90
CA THR A 208 14.22 2.67 -2.68
C THR A 208 15.54 1.93 -2.78
N GLU A 209 16.09 1.46 -1.66
CA GLU A 209 17.30 0.64 -1.68
C GLU A 209 17.13 -0.61 -2.56
N GLN A 210 15.91 -1.16 -2.64
CA GLN A 210 15.62 -2.36 -3.42
C GLN A 210 15.71 -2.13 -4.94
N ASN A 211 15.46 -0.92 -5.44
CA ASN A 211 15.46 -0.63 -6.86
C ASN A 211 16.55 0.39 -7.29
N ARG A 212 17.32 0.91 -6.36
CA ARG A 212 18.38 1.89 -6.62
C ARG A 212 19.31 1.43 -7.73
N PHE A 213 19.76 0.17 -7.68
CA PHE A 213 20.68 -0.40 -8.68
C PHE A 213 20.12 -0.44 -10.11
N LEU A 214 18.80 -0.39 -10.28
CA LEU A 214 18.14 -0.33 -11.60
C LEU A 214 18.07 1.10 -12.14
N LEU A 215 18.08 2.09 -11.27
CA LEU A 215 17.76 3.48 -11.57
C LEU A 215 18.98 4.39 -11.51
N THR A 216 19.95 4.06 -10.66
CA THR A 216 21.19 4.82 -10.47
C THR A 216 22.40 3.90 -10.52
N ASP A 217 23.48 4.39 -11.07
CA ASP A 217 24.78 3.76 -11.05
C ASP A 217 25.33 3.73 -9.61
N LYS A 218 25.88 2.59 -9.20
CA LYS A 218 26.28 2.37 -7.81
C LYS A 218 27.53 3.20 -7.40
N GLU A 219 28.43 3.47 -8.34
CA GLU A 219 29.70 4.15 -8.05
C GLU A 219 29.55 5.67 -8.16
N THR A 220 28.88 6.13 -9.20
CA THR A 220 28.78 7.56 -9.53
C THR A 220 27.50 8.20 -9.02
N GLY A 221 26.47 7.42 -8.67
CA GLY A 221 25.13 7.92 -8.37
C GLY A 221 24.35 8.47 -9.58
N ALA A 222 24.95 8.47 -10.77
CA ALA A 222 24.34 8.97 -11.99
C ALA A 222 23.15 8.09 -12.41
N LEU A 223 22.17 8.69 -13.09
CA LEU A 223 21.03 7.94 -13.61
C LEU A 223 21.47 6.92 -14.67
N THR A 224 21.01 5.68 -14.53
CA THR A 224 21.10 4.67 -15.61
C THR A 224 20.28 5.12 -16.83
N ALA A 225 20.45 4.46 -17.97
CA ALA A 225 19.59 4.71 -19.14
C ALA A 225 18.10 4.59 -18.80
N ARG A 226 17.72 3.57 -18.00
CA ARG A 226 16.35 3.39 -17.49
C ARG A 226 15.93 4.53 -16.59
N GLY A 227 16.79 4.96 -15.66
CA GLY A 227 16.52 6.10 -14.77
C GLY A 227 16.28 7.39 -15.56
N LYS A 228 17.10 7.67 -16.56
CA LYS A 228 16.94 8.83 -17.45
C LYS A 228 15.60 8.80 -18.20
N THR A 229 15.24 7.65 -18.78
CA THR A 229 13.94 7.50 -19.47
C THR A 229 12.77 7.74 -18.53
N ILE A 230 12.79 7.20 -17.31
CA ILE A 230 11.72 7.42 -16.34
C ILE A 230 11.61 8.90 -15.96
N ILE A 231 12.73 9.55 -15.65
CA ILE A 231 12.72 10.98 -15.28
C ILE A 231 12.25 11.85 -16.46
N ALA A 232 12.65 11.55 -17.69
CA ALA A 232 12.19 12.27 -18.87
C ALA A 232 10.65 12.17 -19.10
N HIS A 233 10.02 11.09 -18.59
CA HIS A 233 8.57 10.90 -18.65
C HIS A 233 7.86 11.30 -17.34
N THR A 234 8.57 11.81 -16.35
CA THR A 234 8.00 12.30 -15.10
C THR A 234 8.01 13.84 -15.11
N PRO A 235 6.87 14.51 -15.26
CA PRO A 235 6.83 15.99 -15.32
C PRO A 235 7.47 16.69 -14.12
N MET A 236 7.40 16.10 -12.91
CA MET A 236 8.07 16.66 -11.72
C MET A 236 9.59 16.41 -11.70
N ALA A 237 10.16 15.79 -12.74
CA ALA A 237 11.60 15.60 -12.99
C ALA A 237 12.39 14.96 -11.84
N ARG A 238 11.75 14.15 -11.01
CA ARG A 238 12.37 13.39 -9.91
C ARG A 238 11.68 12.05 -9.67
N PHE A 239 12.35 11.16 -9.00
CA PHE A 239 11.69 10.01 -8.36
C PHE A 239 10.92 10.46 -7.12
N GLY A 240 9.87 9.73 -6.78
CA GLY A 240 9.21 9.88 -5.48
C GLY A 240 10.09 9.35 -4.35
N THR A 241 9.89 9.90 -3.17
CA THR A 241 10.42 9.38 -1.91
C THR A 241 9.28 8.81 -1.07
N PRO A 242 9.51 7.88 -0.14
CA PRO A 242 8.44 7.29 0.66
C PRO A 242 7.54 8.33 1.35
N GLU A 243 8.10 9.47 1.74
CA GLU A 243 7.39 10.60 2.36
C GLU A 243 6.32 11.22 1.45
N ASP A 244 6.51 11.18 0.12
CA ASP A 244 5.52 11.68 -0.84
C ASP A 244 4.17 10.94 -0.74
N LEU A 245 4.14 9.72 -0.17
CA LEU A 245 2.90 8.94 0.02
C LEU A 245 2.13 9.36 1.28
N VAL A 246 2.80 9.98 2.25
CA VAL A 246 2.27 10.21 3.60
C VAL A 246 1.01 11.08 3.57
N GLY A 247 1.08 12.24 2.91
CA GLY A 247 -0.02 13.20 2.90
C GLY A 247 -1.34 12.61 2.39
N ALA A 248 -1.30 11.91 1.24
CA ALA A 248 -2.47 11.27 0.66
C ALA A 248 -2.97 10.10 1.54
N THR A 249 -2.07 9.32 2.12
CA THR A 249 -2.42 8.22 3.02
C THR A 249 -3.14 8.72 4.26
N LEU A 250 -2.58 9.71 4.95
CA LEU A 250 -3.21 10.29 6.14
C LEU A 250 -4.57 10.91 5.81
N TRP A 251 -4.68 11.64 4.69
CA TRP A 251 -5.95 12.19 4.24
C TRP A 251 -7.00 11.11 4.00
N LEU A 252 -6.68 10.04 3.25
CA LEU A 252 -7.63 8.97 2.94
C LEU A 252 -8.06 8.17 4.16
N LEU A 253 -7.22 8.05 5.18
CA LEU A 253 -7.54 7.36 6.43
C LEU A 253 -8.32 8.26 7.40
N SER A 254 -8.18 9.58 7.29
CA SER A 254 -8.73 10.55 8.24
C SER A 254 -10.21 10.87 8.00
N PRO A 255 -10.90 11.49 8.98
CA PRO A 255 -12.23 12.07 8.81
C PRO A 255 -12.30 13.19 7.77
N ALA A 256 -11.17 13.82 7.38
CA ALA A 256 -11.15 14.85 6.34
C ALA A 256 -11.59 14.32 4.95
N SER A 257 -11.58 12.99 4.75
CA SER A 257 -12.05 12.31 3.54
C SER A 257 -13.32 11.47 3.76
N GLN A 258 -14.16 11.82 4.75
CA GLN A 258 -15.33 11.01 5.11
C GLN A 258 -16.35 10.81 3.98
N PHE A 259 -16.36 11.67 2.95
CA PHE A 259 -17.22 11.53 1.77
C PHE A 259 -16.45 11.03 0.53
N VAL A 260 -15.27 10.43 0.75
CA VAL A 260 -14.40 9.91 -0.31
C VAL A 260 -14.29 8.40 -0.16
N THR A 261 -14.83 7.67 -1.15
CA THR A 261 -14.70 6.21 -1.25
C THR A 261 -14.68 5.78 -2.72
N GLY A 262 -13.99 4.69 -3.03
CA GLY A 262 -13.88 4.12 -4.38
C GLY A 262 -12.88 4.82 -5.30
N ILE A 263 -12.04 5.74 -4.80
CA ILE A 263 -11.05 6.43 -5.64
C ILE A 263 -9.69 5.73 -5.63
N VAL A 264 -8.94 5.95 -6.69
CA VAL A 264 -7.53 5.55 -6.82
C VAL A 264 -6.72 6.82 -7.11
N VAL A 265 -5.86 7.22 -6.18
CA VAL A 265 -5.10 8.46 -6.25
C VAL A 265 -3.69 8.17 -6.78
N PRO A 266 -3.32 8.62 -7.99
CA PRO A 266 -1.95 8.54 -8.47
C PRO A 266 -1.02 9.46 -7.65
N ILE A 267 0.12 8.91 -7.23
CA ILE A 267 1.20 9.67 -6.59
C ILE A 267 2.46 9.32 -7.37
N ASP A 268 2.66 9.98 -8.51
CA ASP A 268 3.60 9.56 -9.53
C ASP A 268 4.35 10.70 -10.23
N GLY A 269 4.27 11.91 -9.69
CA GLY A 269 4.92 13.10 -10.28
C GLY A 269 4.37 13.50 -11.65
N GLY A 270 3.14 13.05 -11.98
CA GLY A 270 2.48 13.31 -13.25
C GLY A 270 2.79 12.29 -14.35
N PHE A 271 3.51 11.21 -14.02
CA PHE A 271 3.92 10.20 -15.02
C PHE A 271 2.72 9.61 -15.78
N SER A 272 1.66 9.19 -15.08
CA SER A 272 0.49 8.58 -15.73
C SER A 272 -0.36 9.59 -16.53
N ALA A 273 -0.27 10.88 -16.23
CA ALA A 273 -1.00 11.93 -16.92
C ALA A 273 -0.28 12.43 -18.18
N PHE A 274 1.06 12.25 -18.25
CA PHE A 274 1.87 12.79 -19.34
C PHE A 274 1.70 11.97 -20.62
N SER A 275 1.36 12.64 -21.71
CA SER A 275 1.16 12.03 -23.04
C SER A 275 2.43 11.96 -23.89
N GLY A 276 3.53 12.57 -23.44
CA GLY A 276 4.80 12.63 -24.18
C GLY A 276 5.01 13.91 -24.98
N VAL A 277 4.06 14.85 -24.96
CA VAL A 277 4.11 16.16 -25.62
C VAL A 277 3.63 17.25 -24.69
#